data_a3de61c840df481c748f6024d2f33600
#
_entry.id   a3de61c840df481c748f6024d2f33600
#
_cell.length_a   1.000
_cell.length_b   1.000
_cell.length_c   1.000
_cell.angle_alpha   90.00
_cell.angle_beta   90.00
_cell.angle_gamma   90.00
#
_symmetry.space_group_name_H-M   'P 1'
#
loop_
_entity.id
_entity.type
_entity.pdbx_description
1 polymer ?
#
loop_
_entity_poly.entity_id
_entity_poly.type
_entity_poly.pdbx_seq_one_letter_code
_entity_poly.pdbx_strand_id
1 'polypeptide(L)'
;MCIRDRIIGATPESDRHIMGLAESLYKKYSLKRVFFSAYLPVNSDSRLPALDVRPPLLREHRLYQADWLLRYYDFSAWELLTEEEPNFDPYLDPKCTWAVRHPEFFPVEINTAPKAALLRIPGIGPKSALRILSARRQQHLGMAELKRMGVVLKRAQYFITCNGRAAAHGTRQEIAAALLDPKAFAVGTQQLSLDDFTPKVLPDAAPAVQKLAAAGLPARQAAYEVKQEALQCLTRRM
;
A
#
# COMPACT_ATOMS: atom_id res chain seq x y z
N MET A 1 19.23 -9.63 12.08
CA MET A 1 18.17 -8.81 11.45
C MET A 1 16.84 -9.39 11.91
N CYS A 2 16.05 -8.64 12.70
CA CYS A 2 14.78 -9.14 13.22
C CYS A 2 13.66 -8.88 12.20
N ILE A 3 13.04 -9.96 11.74
CA ILE A 3 11.91 -9.98 10.79
C ILE A 3 10.78 -10.73 11.46
N ARG A 4 9.54 -10.32 11.21
CA ARG A 4 8.35 -11.01 11.68
C ARG A 4 7.39 -11.21 10.51
N ASP A 5 6.93 -12.45 10.33
CA ASP A 5 5.92 -12.80 9.34
C ASP A 5 4.54 -12.91 9.99
N ARG A 6 3.51 -12.43 9.28
CA ARG A 6 2.10 -12.49 9.69
C ARG A 6 1.29 -13.10 8.55
N ILE A 7 0.56 -14.16 8.85
CA ILE A 7 -0.37 -14.78 7.91
C ILE A 7 -1.74 -14.13 8.09
N ILE A 8 -2.25 -13.53 7.02
CA ILE A 8 -3.47 -12.73 7.02
C ILE A 8 -4.65 -13.56 6.52
N GLY A 9 -5.74 -13.58 7.29
CA GLY A 9 -6.94 -14.32 6.93
C GLY A 9 -6.99 -15.77 7.43
N ALA A 10 -5.98 -16.24 8.17
CA ALA A 10 -6.04 -17.51 8.89
C ALA A 10 -6.90 -17.41 10.16
N THR A 11 -6.96 -16.23 10.76
CA THR A 11 -7.71 -15.91 11.97
C THR A 11 -8.60 -14.68 11.75
N PRO A 12 -9.67 -14.47 12.55
CA PRO A 12 -10.60 -13.35 12.37
C PRO A 12 -10.07 -12.01 12.91
N GLU A 13 -8.76 -11.79 12.86
CA GLU A 13 -8.15 -10.54 13.32
C GLU A 13 -8.51 -9.36 12.40
N SER A 14 -8.80 -8.20 12.98
CA SER A 14 -9.00 -6.95 12.24
C SER A 14 -7.66 -6.35 11.79
N ASP A 15 -7.70 -5.53 10.72
CA ASP A 15 -6.52 -4.82 10.24
C ASP A 15 -6.00 -3.84 11.29
N ARG A 16 -6.90 -3.23 12.09
CA ARG A 16 -6.54 -2.38 13.24
C ARG A 16 -5.67 -3.12 14.25
N HIS A 17 -6.05 -4.36 14.59
CA HIS A 17 -5.26 -5.18 15.50
C HIS A 17 -3.88 -5.52 14.92
N ILE A 18 -3.84 -5.94 13.64
CA ILE A 18 -2.61 -6.28 12.93
C ILE A 18 -1.67 -5.08 12.86
N MET A 19 -2.17 -3.89 12.49
CA MET A 19 -1.36 -2.68 12.37
C MET A 19 -0.90 -2.14 13.72
N GLY A 20 -1.75 -2.19 14.74
CA GLY A 20 -1.38 -1.82 16.12
C GLY A 20 -0.26 -2.71 16.68
N LEU A 21 -0.31 -4.01 16.40
CA LEU A 21 0.77 -4.92 16.76
C LEU A 21 2.04 -4.61 15.97
N ALA A 22 1.96 -4.37 14.66
CA ALA A 22 3.12 -4.00 13.83
C ALA A 22 3.79 -2.72 14.35
N GLU A 23 3.02 -1.69 14.65
CA GLU A 23 3.53 -0.45 15.23
C GLU A 23 4.22 -0.68 16.59
N SER A 24 3.63 -1.51 17.45
CA SER A 24 4.21 -1.88 18.75
C SER A 24 5.55 -2.62 18.57
N LEU A 25 5.64 -3.50 17.60
CA LEU A 25 6.88 -4.22 17.27
C LEU A 25 7.97 -3.27 16.76
N TYR A 26 7.63 -2.27 15.96
CA TYR A 26 8.57 -1.24 15.52
C TYR A 26 9.08 -0.38 16.68
N LYS A 27 8.16 0.09 17.55
CA LYS A 27 8.51 0.98 18.66
C LYS A 27 9.27 0.27 19.80
N LYS A 28 8.81 -0.94 20.19
CA LYS A 28 9.38 -1.65 21.37
C LYS A 28 10.62 -2.48 21.04
N TYR A 29 10.65 -3.11 19.85
CA TYR A 29 11.69 -4.07 19.49
C TYR A 29 12.57 -3.61 18.34
N SER A 30 12.38 -2.37 17.85
CA SER A 30 13.16 -1.80 16.73
C SER A 30 13.22 -2.73 15.51
N LEU A 31 12.14 -3.45 15.24
CA LEU A 31 12.03 -4.31 14.06
C LEU A 31 12.18 -3.47 12.80
N LYS A 32 12.88 -4.00 11.81
CA LYS A 32 13.05 -3.30 10.53
C LYS A 32 11.83 -3.42 9.63
N ARG A 33 11.16 -4.58 9.68
CA ARG A 33 10.00 -4.85 8.82
C ARG A 33 9.15 -5.99 9.38
N VAL A 34 7.83 -5.85 9.24
CA VAL A 34 6.85 -6.93 9.35
C VAL A 34 6.45 -7.34 7.93
N PHE A 35 6.38 -8.65 7.67
CA PHE A 35 5.89 -9.20 6.41
C PHE A 35 4.46 -9.71 6.61
N PHE A 36 3.63 -9.47 5.62
CA PHE A 36 2.26 -9.93 5.56
C PHE A 36 2.14 -10.92 4.41
N SER A 37 1.48 -12.06 4.65
CA SER A 37 1.20 -13.05 3.62
C SER A 37 -0.26 -13.46 3.71
N ALA A 38 -0.99 -13.40 2.61
CA ALA A 38 -2.35 -13.89 2.54
C ALA A 38 -2.36 -15.40 2.82
N TYR A 39 -3.27 -15.84 3.68
CA TYR A 39 -3.47 -17.26 3.96
C TYR A 39 -3.90 -18.00 2.70
N LEU A 40 -3.21 -19.08 2.37
CA LEU A 40 -3.55 -19.98 1.29
C LEU A 40 -4.00 -21.33 1.90
N PRO A 41 -5.26 -21.72 1.73
CA PRO A 41 -5.75 -23.01 2.24
C PRO A 41 -5.03 -24.17 1.54
N VAL A 42 -4.38 -25.05 2.32
CA VAL A 42 -3.72 -26.27 1.81
C VAL A 42 -4.23 -27.53 2.46
N ASN A 43 -4.76 -27.45 3.69
CA ASN A 43 -5.27 -28.56 4.48
C ASN A 43 -6.68 -28.27 4.96
N SER A 44 -7.49 -29.31 5.16
CA SER A 44 -8.75 -29.20 5.89
C SER A 44 -8.47 -29.35 7.39
N ASP A 45 -8.66 -28.27 8.15
CA ASP A 45 -8.61 -28.25 9.62
C ASP A 45 -9.77 -27.38 10.10
N SER A 46 -10.54 -27.85 11.08
CA SER A 46 -11.71 -27.13 11.60
C SER A 46 -11.38 -25.78 12.24
N ARG A 47 -10.12 -25.52 12.58
CA ARG A 47 -9.61 -24.26 13.14
C ARG A 47 -9.19 -23.25 12.08
N LEU A 48 -9.13 -23.65 10.82
CA LEU A 48 -8.67 -22.85 9.68
C LEU A 48 -9.82 -22.59 8.70
N PRO A 49 -9.74 -21.54 7.88
CA PRO A 49 -10.71 -21.31 6.81
C PRO A 49 -10.77 -22.49 5.84
N ALA A 50 -11.95 -22.74 5.30
CA ALA A 50 -12.21 -23.82 4.35
C ALA A 50 -11.33 -23.73 3.09
N LEU A 51 -11.14 -24.86 2.40
CA LEU A 51 -10.25 -24.97 1.23
C LEU A 51 -10.72 -24.11 0.03
N ASP A 52 -11.99 -23.78 -0.04
CA ASP A 52 -12.62 -22.99 -1.09
C ASP A 52 -12.52 -21.46 -0.84
N VAL A 53 -12.03 -21.04 0.34
CA VAL A 53 -11.84 -19.62 0.67
C VAL A 53 -10.70 -19.04 -0.15
N ARG A 54 -10.98 -17.94 -0.86
CA ARG A 54 -9.99 -17.22 -1.65
C ARG A 54 -8.99 -16.47 -0.76
N PRO A 55 -7.68 -16.52 -1.07
CA PRO A 55 -6.68 -15.76 -0.35
C PRO A 55 -6.98 -14.26 -0.37
N PRO A 56 -6.89 -13.55 0.76
CA PRO A 56 -7.23 -12.12 0.86
C PRO A 56 -6.09 -11.22 0.33
N LEU A 57 -5.74 -11.31 -0.94
CA LEU A 57 -4.61 -10.64 -1.56
C LEU A 57 -4.74 -9.10 -1.53
N LEU A 58 -5.96 -8.56 -1.74
CA LEU A 58 -6.19 -7.12 -1.64
C LEU A 58 -5.94 -6.61 -0.22
N ARG A 59 -6.36 -7.38 0.80
CA ARG A 59 -6.12 -7.05 2.20
C ARG A 59 -4.62 -7.06 2.52
N GLU A 60 -3.89 -8.08 2.06
CA GLU A 60 -2.42 -8.12 2.16
C GLU A 60 -1.80 -6.85 1.57
N HIS A 61 -2.23 -6.47 0.36
CA HIS A 61 -1.72 -5.29 -0.32
C HIS A 61 -2.01 -4.00 0.46
N ARG A 62 -3.21 -3.84 1.02
CA ARG A 62 -3.56 -2.66 1.85
C ARG A 62 -2.75 -2.61 3.13
N LEU A 63 -2.49 -3.74 3.77
CA LEU A 63 -1.63 -3.81 4.95
C LEU A 63 -0.18 -3.38 4.63
N TYR A 64 0.38 -3.79 3.49
CA TYR A 64 1.70 -3.31 3.06
C TYR A 64 1.72 -1.81 2.78
N GLN A 65 0.66 -1.26 2.18
CA GLN A 65 0.54 0.18 1.98
C GLN A 65 0.49 0.93 3.32
N ALA A 66 -0.29 0.43 4.28
CA ALA A 66 -0.39 1.01 5.61
C ALA A 66 0.92 0.90 6.40
N ASP A 67 1.61 -0.25 6.34
CA ASP A 67 2.93 -0.42 6.93
C ASP A 67 3.93 0.63 6.44
N TRP A 68 3.87 0.94 5.14
CA TRP A 68 4.68 1.99 4.55
C TRP A 68 4.36 3.37 5.13
N LEU A 69 3.08 3.65 5.44
CA LEU A 69 2.65 4.89 6.08
C LEU A 69 3.18 5.00 7.51
N LEU A 70 3.16 3.92 8.30
CA LEU A 70 3.72 3.90 9.65
C LEU A 70 5.22 4.21 9.66
N ARG A 71 5.98 3.60 8.74
CA ARG A 71 7.44 3.66 8.77
C ARG A 71 8.04 4.92 8.16
N TYR A 72 7.37 5.56 7.20
CA TYR A 72 7.98 6.63 6.40
C TYR A 72 7.18 7.92 6.33
N TYR A 73 5.92 7.93 6.82
CA TYR A 73 5.03 9.07 6.69
C TYR A 73 4.53 9.61 8.03
N ASP A 74 5.05 9.09 9.14
CA ASP A 74 4.67 9.46 10.49
C ASP A 74 3.17 9.28 10.80
N PHE A 75 2.52 8.27 10.20
CA PHE A 75 1.19 7.84 10.58
C PHE A 75 1.24 6.88 11.77
N SER A 76 0.21 6.89 12.60
CA SER A 76 -0.03 5.86 13.61
C SER A 76 -1.10 4.86 13.14
N ALA A 77 -1.07 3.65 13.68
CA ALA A 77 -2.09 2.64 13.36
C ALA A 77 -3.50 3.11 13.77
N TRP A 78 -3.60 3.80 14.91
CA TRP A 78 -4.85 4.31 15.46
C TRP A 78 -5.43 5.49 14.69
N GLU A 79 -4.58 6.21 13.95
CA GLU A 79 -4.98 7.27 13.04
C GLU A 79 -5.54 6.74 11.73
N LEU A 80 -5.03 5.62 11.26
CA LEU A 80 -5.47 4.98 10.01
C LEU A 80 -6.77 4.20 10.16
N LEU A 81 -6.99 3.58 11.32
CA LEU A 81 -8.12 2.68 11.58
C LEU A 81 -8.73 2.96 12.95
N THR A 82 -10.05 3.13 12.98
CA THR A 82 -10.84 3.36 14.20
C THR A 82 -11.49 2.07 14.71
N GLU A 83 -12.22 2.14 15.82
CA GLU A 83 -13.00 1.00 16.32
C GLU A 83 -14.22 0.72 15.47
N GLU A 84 -14.83 1.78 14.94
CA GLU A 84 -15.99 1.70 14.05
C GLU A 84 -15.61 1.14 12.67
N GLU A 85 -14.40 1.46 12.20
CA GLU A 85 -13.89 1.00 10.91
C GLU A 85 -12.52 0.30 11.09
N PRO A 86 -12.54 -0.94 11.58
CA PRO A 86 -11.32 -1.66 11.97
C PRO A 86 -10.56 -2.29 10.80
N ASN A 87 -11.11 -2.24 9.58
CA ASN A 87 -10.49 -2.82 8.40
C ASN A 87 -10.32 -1.79 7.28
N PHE A 88 -9.27 -1.97 6.47
CA PHE A 88 -9.02 -1.12 5.31
C PHE A 88 -10.05 -1.32 4.22
N ASP A 89 -10.35 -0.23 3.51
CA ASP A 89 -11.15 -0.27 2.30
C ASP A 89 -10.37 -1.05 1.21
N PRO A 90 -10.98 -2.06 0.58
CA PRO A 90 -10.31 -2.82 -0.48
C PRO A 90 -10.10 -1.99 -1.76
N TYR A 91 -10.94 -0.99 -2.03
CA TYR A 91 -10.96 -0.23 -3.28
C TYR A 91 -10.17 1.07 -3.21
N LEU A 92 -9.99 1.64 -2.02
CA LEU A 92 -9.26 2.88 -1.81
C LEU A 92 -7.99 2.62 -1.01
N ASP A 93 -6.87 3.25 -1.37
CA ASP A 93 -5.64 3.07 -0.61
C ASP A 93 -5.73 3.75 0.78
N PRO A 94 -5.01 3.24 1.80
CA PRO A 94 -5.12 3.71 3.18
C PRO A 94 -4.90 5.22 3.34
N LYS A 95 -3.99 5.82 2.57
CA LYS A 95 -3.70 7.25 2.63
C LYS A 95 -4.82 8.09 2.03
N CYS A 96 -5.40 7.64 0.91
CA CYS A 96 -6.57 8.28 0.31
C CYS A 96 -7.79 8.16 1.21
N THR A 97 -8.01 6.99 1.81
CA THR A 97 -9.09 6.75 2.78
C THR A 97 -8.99 7.73 3.95
N TRP A 98 -7.80 7.85 4.53
CA TRP A 98 -7.56 8.81 5.61
C TRP A 98 -7.85 10.25 5.17
N ALA A 99 -7.34 10.68 4.02
CA ALA A 99 -7.53 12.05 3.55
C ALA A 99 -9.00 12.39 3.25
N VAL A 100 -9.77 11.44 2.72
CA VAL A 100 -11.22 11.62 2.47
C VAL A 100 -12.01 11.69 3.78
N ARG A 101 -11.54 11.05 4.85
CA ARG A 101 -12.16 11.09 6.18
C ARG A 101 -11.86 12.36 6.96
N HIS A 102 -10.74 13.02 6.65
CA HIS A 102 -10.25 14.20 7.34
C HIS A 102 -10.27 15.47 6.44
N PRO A 103 -11.44 15.91 5.95
CA PRO A 103 -11.55 17.10 5.11
C PRO A 103 -11.08 18.37 5.81
N GLU A 104 -11.08 18.40 7.15
CA GLU A 104 -10.61 19.52 7.96
C GLU A 104 -9.11 19.81 7.79
N PHE A 105 -8.31 18.83 7.34
CA PHE A 105 -6.90 19.00 7.04
C PHE A 105 -6.64 19.64 5.68
N PHE A 106 -7.65 19.68 4.80
CA PHE A 106 -7.48 20.02 3.40
C PHE A 106 -8.36 21.19 2.97
N PRO A 107 -7.94 21.96 1.96
CA PRO A 107 -6.72 21.82 1.17
C PRO A 107 -5.47 22.37 1.88
N VAL A 108 -4.30 21.81 1.53
CA VAL A 108 -3.00 22.21 2.06
C VAL A 108 -2.25 23.08 1.04
N GLU A 109 -1.78 24.26 1.47
CA GLU A 109 -0.97 25.15 0.63
C GLU A 109 0.48 24.64 0.53
N ILE A 110 0.90 24.25 -0.68
CA ILE A 110 2.19 23.61 -0.94
C ILE A 110 3.37 24.51 -0.58
N ASN A 111 3.24 25.82 -0.84
CA ASN A 111 4.35 26.76 -0.66
C ASN A 111 4.66 27.10 0.79
N THR A 112 3.72 26.83 1.72
CA THR A 112 3.89 27.17 3.14
C THR A 112 3.84 25.98 4.08
N ALA A 113 3.21 24.89 3.68
CA ALA A 113 2.92 23.74 4.54
C ALA A 113 4.18 23.10 5.15
N PRO A 114 4.16 22.66 6.41
CA PRO A 114 5.26 21.91 7.02
C PRO A 114 5.38 20.52 6.38
N LYS A 115 6.54 19.87 6.55
CA LYS A 115 6.79 18.52 6.04
C LYS A 115 5.71 17.51 6.45
N ALA A 116 5.30 17.54 7.70
CA ALA A 116 4.27 16.64 8.22
C ALA A 116 2.95 16.77 7.44
N ALA A 117 2.50 17.99 7.15
CA ALA A 117 1.30 18.23 6.35
C ALA A 117 1.47 17.74 4.90
N LEU A 118 2.63 17.97 4.27
CA LEU A 118 2.92 17.46 2.93
C LEU A 118 2.86 15.93 2.86
N LEU A 119 3.33 15.24 3.89
CA LEU A 119 3.29 13.79 3.98
C LEU A 119 1.87 13.23 4.16
N ARG A 120 0.90 14.03 4.61
CA ARG A 120 -0.51 13.64 4.70
C ARG A 120 -1.23 13.65 3.36
N ILE A 121 -0.73 14.42 2.38
CA ILE A 121 -1.38 14.59 1.09
C ILE A 121 -1.25 13.32 0.23
N PRO A 122 -2.37 12.72 -0.25
CA PRO A 122 -2.31 11.64 -1.24
C PRO A 122 -1.52 12.04 -2.49
N GLY A 123 -0.68 11.13 -2.98
CA GLY A 123 0.17 11.41 -4.14
C GLY A 123 1.48 12.15 -3.85
N ILE A 124 1.74 12.58 -2.61
CA ILE A 124 3.03 13.12 -2.18
C ILE A 124 3.74 12.10 -1.29
N GLY A 125 4.92 11.66 -1.72
CA GLY A 125 5.80 10.77 -0.97
C GLY A 125 6.93 11.51 -0.25
N PRO A 126 7.73 10.82 0.61
CA PRO A 126 8.83 11.43 1.34
C PRO A 126 9.85 12.13 0.42
N LYS A 127 10.20 11.50 -0.70
CA LYS A 127 11.13 12.09 -1.68
C LYS A 127 10.55 13.36 -2.32
N SER A 128 9.27 13.33 -2.72
CA SER A 128 8.60 14.50 -3.31
C SER A 128 8.43 15.62 -2.28
N ALA A 129 8.09 15.31 -1.03
CA ALA A 129 7.99 16.28 0.04
C ALA A 129 9.33 17.02 0.28
N LEU A 130 10.46 16.30 0.30
CA LEU A 130 11.79 16.89 0.46
C LEU A 130 12.15 17.80 -0.73
N ARG A 131 11.82 17.37 -1.96
CA ARG A 131 12.03 18.20 -3.17
C ARG A 131 11.21 19.49 -3.12
N ILE A 132 9.94 19.40 -2.70
CA ILE A 132 9.07 20.56 -2.53
C ILE A 132 9.67 21.53 -1.51
N LEU A 133 10.08 21.03 -0.34
CA LEU A 133 10.67 21.85 0.72
C LEU A 133 11.97 22.56 0.28
N SER A 134 12.77 21.91 -0.56
CA SER A 134 13.98 22.52 -1.12
C SER A 134 13.65 23.57 -2.18
N ALA A 135 12.81 23.22 -3.15
CA ALA A 135 12.55 24.06 -4.31
C ALA A 135 11.75 25.32 -3.97
N ARG A 136 10.81 25.27 -3.03
CA ARG A 136 10.00 26.44 -2.64
C ARG A 136 10.80 27.55 -1.96
N ARG A 137 12.06 27.28 -1.53
CA ARG A 137 12.98 28.30 -1.02
C ARG A 137 13.48 29.23 -2.11
N GLN A 138 13.45 28.77 -3.34
CA GLN A 138 14.00 29.50 -4.50
C GLN A 138 12.90 30.15 -5.34
N GLN A 139 11.75 29.49 -5.46
CA GLN A 139 10.64 29.97 -6.28
C GLN A 139 9.29 29.43 -5.77
N HIS A 140 8.22 30.15 -6.07
CA HIS A 140 6.87 29.62 -5.84
C HIS A 140 6.58 28.47 -6.78
N LEU A 141 6.02 27.40 -6.21
CA LEU A 141 5.72 26.18 -6.94
C LEU A 141 4.28 26.19 -7.43
N GLY A 142 4.10 25.82 -8.69
CA GLY A 142 2.81 25.55 -9.29
C GLY A 142 2.63 24.05 -9.61
N MET A 143 1.51 23.70 -10.24
CA MET A 143 1.17 22.31 -10.57
C MET A 143 2.17 21.64 -11.52
N ALA A 144 2.73 22.39 -12.46
CA ALA A 144 3.71 21.87 -13.41
C ALA A 144 5.02 21.46 -12.71
N GLU A 145 5.48 22.27 -11.76
CA GLU A 145 6.66 22.00 -10.94
C GLU A 145 6.44 20.76 -10.07
N LEU A 146 5.28 20.66 -9.44
CA LEU A 146 4.92 19.48 -8.62
C LEU A 146 4.96 18.18 -9.42
N LYS A 147 4.45 18.18 -10.65
CA LYS A 147 4.52 17.02 -11.54
C LYS A 147 5.95 16.60 -11.83
N ARG A 148 6.85 17.57 -12.13
CA ARG A 148 8.28 17.32 -12.36
C ARG A 148 9.00 16.78 -11.11
N MET A 149 8.53 17.12 -9.91
CA MET A 149 9.07 16.64 -8.63
C MET A 149 8.58 15.23 -8.26
N GLY A 150 7.74 14.60 -9.10
CA GLY A 150 7.23 13.25 -8.86
C GLY A 150 5.99 13.19 -7.97
N VAL A 151 5.24 14.29 -7.89
CA VAL A 151 3.92 14.29 -7.26
C VAL A 151 2.90 13.63 -8.19
N VAL A 152 2.11 12.70 -7.66
CA VAL A 152 1.02 12.05 -8.39
C VAL A 152 -0.20 12.99 -8.38
N LEU A 153 -0.24 13.93 -9.35
CA LEU A 153 -1.28 14.96 -9.41
C LEU A 153 -2.70 14.40 -9.49
N LYS A 154 -2.90 13.24 -10.13
CA LYS A 154 -4.20 12.54 -10.14
C LYS A 154 -4.83 12.39 -8.76
N ARG A 155 -4.00 12.22 -7.72
CA ARG A 155 -4.44 12.08 -6.33
C ARG A 155 -4.35 13.39 -5.57
N ALA A 156 -3.24 14.12 -5.74
CA ALA A 156 -2.93 15.31 -4.95
C ALA A 156 -3.83 16.51 -5.24
N GLN A 157 -4.32 16.67 -6.47
CA GLN A 157 -5.06 17.86 -6.92
C GLN A 157 -6.29 18.22 -6.09
N TYR A 158 -6.91 17.24 -5.45
CA TYR A 158 -8.11 17.43 -4.61
C TYR A 158 -7.77 17.94 -3.20
N PHE A 159 -6.52 17.86 -2.80
CA PHE A 159 -6.06 18.08 -1.42
C PHE A 159 -5.07 19.23 -1.27
N ILE A 160 -4.74 19.91 -2.36
CA ILE A 160 -3.70 20.95 -2.36
C ILE A 160 -4.17 22.26 -2.97
N THR A 161 -3.53 23.34 -2.50
CA THR A 161 -3.53 24.64 -3.18
C THR A 161 -2.10 25.03 -3.54
N CYS A 162 -1.97 25.79 -4.61
CA CYS A 162 -0.75 26.44 -5.02
C CYS A 162 -1.02 27.95 -5.18
N ASN A 163 -0.39 28.77 -4.37
CA ASN A 163 -0.60 30.23 -4.33
C ASN A 163 -2.10 30.58 -4.11
N GLY A 164 -2.74 29.87 -3.19
CA GLY A 164 -4.15 30.05 -2.85
C GLY A 164 -5.16 29.51 -3.88
N ARG A 165 -4.70 28.91 -4.97
CA ARG A 165 -5.57 28.33 -6.00
C ARG A 165 -5.64 26.82 -5.88
N ALA A 166 -6.83 26.28 -5.70
CA ALA A 166 -7.06 24.84 -5.75
C ALA A 166 -7.07 24.33 -7.20
N ALA A 167 -6.51 23.14 -7.42
CA ALA A 167 -6.45 22.53 -8.76
C ALA A 167 -7.75 21.81 -9.13
N ALA A 168 -8.43 21.24 -8.15
CA ALA A 168 -9.72 20.56 -8.32
C ALA A 168 -10.59 20.77 -7.10
N HIS A 169 -11.89 20.80 -7.32
CA HIS A 169 -12.91 20.86 -6.30
C HIS A 169 -13.85 19.67 -6.47
N GLY A 170 -14.51 19.26 -5.41
CA GLY A 170 -15.53 18.22 -5.43
C GLY A 170 -16.04 17.92 -4.04
N THR A 171 -17.20 17.31 -3.98
CA THR A 171 -17.74 16.74 -2.75
C THR A 171 -16.88 15.55 -2.30
N ARG A 172 -16.99 15.16 -1.04
CA ARG A 172 -16.30 13.98 -0.48
C ARG A 172 -16.54 12.73 -1.33
N GLN A 173 -17.76 12.54 -1.80
CA GLN A 173 -18.14 11.37 -2.61
C GLN A 173 -17.50 11.39 -4.00
N GLU A 174 -17.50 12.55 -4.67
CA GLU A 174 -16.86 12.72 -5.98
C GLU A 174 -15.35 12.52 -5.90
N ILE A 175 -14.70 13.06 -4.87
CA ILE A 175 -13.27 12.86 -4.62
C ILE A 175 -12.97 11.38 -4.37
N ALA A 176 -13.74 10.71 -3.51
CA ALA A 176 -13.58 9.29 -3.25
C ALA A 176 -13.73 8.46 -4.53
N ALA A 177 -14.77 8.72 -5.32
CA ALA A 177 -14.99 8.03 -6.60
C ALA A 177 -13.84 8.24 -7.59
N ALA A 178 -13.30 9.47 -7.68
CA ALA A 178 -12.16 9.77 -8.55
C ALA A 178 -10.83 9.12 -8.11
N LEU A 179 -10.73 8.74 -6.83
CA LEU A 179 -9.55 8.13 -6.23
C LEU A 179 -9.61 6.60 -6.21
N LEU A 180 -10.75 5.99 -6.52
CA LEU A 180 -10.90 4.53 -6.57
C LEU A 180 -9.82 3.90 -7.46
N ASP A 181 -9.29 2.78 -7.01
CA ASP A 181 -8.29 2.01 -7.76
C ASP A 181 -8.99 1.10 -8.78
N PRO A 182 -8.90 1.37 -10.09
CA PRO A 182 -9.53 0.54 -11.11
C PRO A 182 -9.08 -0.92 -11.06
N LYS A 183 -7.84 -1.17 -10.60
CA LYS A 183 -7.30 -2.52 -10.49
C LYS A 183 -7.96 -3.32 -9.36
N ALA A 184 -8.39 -2.66 -8.28
CA ALA A 184 -9.10 -3.32 -7.19
C ALA A 184 -10.47 -3.84 -7.65
N PHE A 185 -11.16 -3.15 -8.57
CA PHE A 185 -12.41 -3.64 -9.18
C PHE A 185 -12.16 -4.86 -10.08
N ALA A 186 -11.10 -4.85 -10.86
CA ALA A 186 -10.75 -5.98 -11.72
C ALA A 186 -10.47 -7.25 -10.91
N VAL A 187 -9.85 -7.12 -9.73
CA VAL A 187 -9.59 -8.25 -8.83
C VAL A 187 -10.89 -8.84 -8.24
N GLY A 188 -11.90 -8.01 -7.99
CA GLY A 188 -13.21 -8.47 -7.48
C GLY A 188 -14.09 -9.16 -8.52
N THR A 189 -13.88 -8.90 -9.80
CA THR A 189 -14.72 -9.39 -10.90
C THR A 189 -14.08 -10.48 -11.76
N GLN A 190 -12.74 -10.56 -11.76
CA GLN A 190 -12.02 -11.60 -12.50
C GLN A 190 -11.39 -12.60 -11.51
N GLN A 191 -11.53 -13.87 -11.82
CA GLN A 191 -10.71 -14.90 -11.22
C GLN A 191 -9.27 -14.60 -11.64
N LEU A 192 -8.49 -14.00 -10.71
CA LEU A 192 -7.09 -13.72 -10.97
C LEU A 192 -6.40 -15.05 -11.25
N SER A 193 -5.92 -15.19 -12.47
CA SER A 193 -4.98 -16.25 -12.82
C SER A 193 -3.67 -16.01 -12.07
N LEU A 194 -2.94 -17.09 -11.77
CA LEU A 194 -1.59 -16.99 -11.24
C LEU A 194 -0.70 -16.10 -12.14
N ASP A 195 -1.02 -16.04 -13.42
CA ASP A 195 -0.32 -15.24 -14.44
C ASP A 195 -0.50 -13.73 -14.26
N ASP A 196 -1.57 -13.28 -13.59
CA ASP A 196 -1.81 -11.85 -13.28
C ASP A 196 -0.89 -11.34 -12.16
N PHE A 197 -0.31 -12.25 -11.39
CA PHE A 197 0.63 -11.96 -10.29
C PHE A 197 2.08 -12.31 -10.63
N THR A 198 2.32 -12.95 -11.76
CA THR A 198 3.69 -13.00 -12.25
C THR A 198 4.10 -11.55 -12.53
N PRO A 199 5.13 -11.00 -11.84
CA PRO A 199 5.79 -9.83 -12.38
C PRO A 199 6.05 -10.19 -13.85
N LYS A 200 5.87 -9.24 -14.78
CA LYS A 200 6.31 -9.41 -16.17
C LYS A 200 7.77 -9.83 -16.05
N VAL A 201 7.96 -11.14 -16.00
CA VAL A 201 9.26 -11.76 -15.81
C VAL A 201 10.01 -11.36 -17.04
N LEU A 202 11.11 -10.65 -16.84
CA LEU A 202 12.13 -10.49 -17.87
C LEU A 202 12.30 -11.85 -18.56
N PRO A 203 12.45 -11.90 -19.87
CA PRO A 203 12.46 -13.15 -20.66
C PRO A 203 13.43 -14.24 -20.16
N ASP A 204 14.38 -13.89 -19.30
CA ASP A 204 15.40 -14.79 -18.76
C ASP A 204 14.96 -15.67 -17.57
N ALA A 205 13.76 -15.48 -17.01
CA ALA A 205 13.32 -16.31 -15.86
C ALA A 205 12.46 -17.53 -16.28
N ALA A 206 12.05 -17.62 -17.52
CA ALA A 206 11.32 -18.78 -18.05
C ALA A 206 12.05 -20.12 -17.87
N PRO A 207 13.40 -20.21 -18.01
CA PRO A 207 14.12 -21.48 -17.82
C PRO A 207 14.18 -21.96 -16.37
N ALA A 208 14.06 -21.07 -15.37
CA ALA A 208 14.08 -21.45 -13.95
C ALA A 208 12.77 -22.15 -13.53
N VAL A 209 11.63 -21.67 -14.01
CA VAL A 209 10.31 -22.27 -13.74
C VAL A 209 10.20 -23.64 -14.40
N GLN A 210 10.71 -23.80 -15.62
CA GLN A 210 10.73 -25.09 -16.33
C GLN A 210 11.65 -26.11 -15.65
N LYS A 211 12.80 -25.70 -15.08
CA LYS A 211 13.69 -26.59 -14.31
C LYS A 211 13.05 -27.08 -13.02
N LEU A 212 12.31 -26.25 -12.31
CA LEU A 212 11.62 -26.61 -11.07
C LEU A 212 10.40 -27.52 -11.33
N ALA A 213 9.68 -27.29 -12.42
CA ALA A 213 8.59 -28.17 -12.85
C ALA A 213 9.10 -29.56 -13.31
N ALA A 214 10.27 -29.62 -13.96
CA ALA A 214 10.94 -30.85 -14.33
C ALA A 214 11.49 -31.65 -13.13
N ALA A 215 11.67 -31.01 -11.98
CA ALA A 215 12.09 -31.66 -10.72
C ALA A 215 10.94 -32.32 -9.93
N GLY A 216 9.71 -32.40 -10.52
CA GLY A 216 8.57 -33.10 -9.92
C GLY A 216 7.90 -32.36 -8.75
N LEU A 217 8.23 -31.11 -8.53
CA LEU A 217 7.54 -30.29 -7.55
C LEU A 217 6.14 -29.91 -8.05
N PRO A 218 5.08 -30.02 -7.21
CA PRO A 218 3.75 -29.58 -7.61
C PRO A 218 3.80 -28.10 -7.99
N ALA A 219 3.15 -27.73 -9.10
CA ALA A 219 3.20 -26.39 -9.71
C ALA A 219 2.92 -25.24 -8.71
N ARG A 220 2.18 -25.51 -7.64
CA ARG A 220 1.90 -24.58 -6.56
C ARG A 220 3.12 -24.29 -5.67
N GLN A 221 3.98 -25.28 -5.44
CA GLN A 221 5.18 -25.14 -4.61
C GLN A 221 6.29 -24.43 -5.38
N ALA A 222 6.43 -24.72 -6.68
CA ALA A 222 7.34 -24.00 -7.59
C ALA A 222 6.97 -22.51 -7.71
N ALA A 223 5.67 -22.19 -7.81
CA ALA A 223 5.20 -20.80 -7.85
C ALA A 223 5.46 -20.05 -6.53
N TYR A 224 5.40 -20.73 -5.38
CA TYR A 224 5.71 -20.17 -4.09
C TYR A 224 7.20 -19.85 -3.94
N GLU A 225 8.08 -20.73 -4.36
CA GLU A 225 9.53 -20.53 -4.32
C GLU A 225 9.99 -19.39 -5.24
N VAL A 226 9.43 -19.31 -6.46
CA VAL A 226 9.67 -18.19 -7.39
C VAL A 226 9.16 -16.86 -6.82
N LYS A 227 8.04 -16.86 -6.10
CA LYS A 227 7.53 -15.67 -5.40
C LYS A 227 8.48 -15.22 -4.28
N GLN A 228 9.09 -16.16 -3.56
CA GLN A 228 10.08 -15.88 -2.51
C GLN A 228 11.37 -15.28 -3.09
N GLU A 229 11.88 -15.83 -4.17
CA GLU A 229 13.08 -15.32 -4.86
C GLU A 229 12.84 -13.93 -5.48
N ALA A 230 11.69 -13.70 -6.12
CA ALA A 230 11.31 -12.40 -6.67
C ALA A 230 11.18 -11.33 -5.57
N LEU A 231 10.62 -11.68 -4.40
CA LEU A 231 10.55 -10.80 -3.23
C LEU A 231 11.95 -10.50 -2.67
N GLN A 232 12.86 -11.48 -2.66
CA GLN A 232 14.25 -11.27 -2.23
C GLN A 232 15.02 -10.38 -3.22
N CYS A 233 14.80 -10.51 -4.51
CA CYS A 233 15.39 -9.63 -5.53
C CYS A 233 14.89 -8.18 -5.43
N LEU A 234 13.62 -7.97 -5.13
CA LEU A 234 13.05 -6.63 -4.91
C LEU A 234 13.59 -5.98 -3.62
N THR A 235 13.88 -6.77 -2.59
CA THR A 235 14.45 -6.26 -1.33
C THR A 235 15.95 -5.96 -1.41
N ARG A 236 16.69 -6.56 -2.35
CA ARG A 236 18.12 -6.26 -2.58
C ARG A 236 18.36 -5.00 -3.40
N ARG A 237 17.35 -4.50 -4.13
CA ARG A 237 17.44 -3.27 -4.96
C ARG A 237 16.88 -2.01 -4.28
N MET A 238 16.42 -2.10 -3.05
CA MET A 238 16.03 -0.99 -2.18
C MET A 238 17.02 -0.82 -1.03
#